data_da43de8f96368ee50d105eccfcc93d7a
#
_entry.id   da43de8f96368ee50d105eccfcc93d7a
#
_cell.length_a   1.000
_cell.length_b   1.000
_cell.length_c   1.000
_cell.angle_alpha   90.00
_cell.angle_beta   90.00
_cell.angle_gamma   90.00
#
_symmetry.space_group_name_H-M   'P 1'
#
loop_
_entity.id
_entity.type
_entity.pdbx_description
1 polymer ?
#
loop_
_entity_poly.entity_id
_entity_poly.type
_entity_poly.pdbx_seq_one_letter_code
_entity_poly.pdbx_strand_id
1 'polypeptide(L)'
;MTADEAGTWTVLNNPKFSKQITIKDNVRDSYFAAVGALQRDKLMDTEFRAQDDYSEQLKDIMNDVSPETIAKSQDLLQDIKDNVYSFETDSGKADMITGKVVANYQWSGDAVYAMDQAEEDGVKLDFAVPEECTNLYFDGWVML
;
A
#
# COMPACT_ATOMS: atom_id res chain seq x y z
N MET A 1 4.01 11.42 10.09
CA MET A 1 3.05 10.27 10.08
C MET A 1 3.44 9.34 11.22
N THR A 2 2.47 8.80 11.96
CA THR A 2 2.72 7.78 12.99
C THR A 2 2.67 6.38 12.38
N ALA A 3 3.17 5.36 13.11
CA ALA A 3 3.09 3.96 12.66
C ALA A 3 1.63 3.50 12.45
N ASP A 4 0.74 3.86 13.39
CA ASP A 4 -0.68 3.51 13.29
C ASP A 4 -1.36 4.17 12.07
N GLU A 5 -0.98 5.39 11.72
CA GLU A 5 -1.49 6.08 10.53
C GLU A 5 -0.99 5.45 9.23
N ALA A 6 0.25 4.95 9.23
CA ALA A 6 0.84 4.27 8.07
C ALA A 6 0.37 2.81 7.93
N GLY A 7 -0.08 2.19 9.02
CA GLY A 7 -0.46 0.78 9.10
C GLY A 7 -1.82 0.43 8.48
N THR A 8 -2.34 1.23 7.56
CA THR A 8 -3.63 0.99 6.91
C THR A 8 -3.66 1.49 5.47
N TRP A 9 -4.31 0.75 4.56
CA TRP A 9 -4.53 1.19 3.19
C TRP A 9 -5.38 2.47 3.08
N THR A 10 -6.20 2.77 4.07
CA THR A 10 -7.02 4.00 4.08
C THR A 10 -6.18 5.28 4.24
N VAL A 11 -4.90 5.17 4.57
CA VAL A 11 -3.99 6.32 4.60
C VAL A 11 -3.89 7.01 3.24
N LEU A 12 -4.06 6.26 2.14
CA LEU A 12 -3.92 6.77 0.77
C LEU A 12 -4.95 7.84 0.41
N ASN A 13 -6.14 7.80 0.99
CA ASN A 13 -7.18 8.81 0.79
C ASN A 13 -7.42 9.70 2.03
N ASN A 14 -6.53 9.65 3.03
CA ASN A 14 -6.64 10.49 4.22
C ASN A 14 -6.28 11.94 3.89
N PRO A 15 -7.20 12.90 4.03
CA PRO A 15 -6.96 14.30 3.68
C PRO A 15 -5.89 14.99 4.54
N LYS A 16 -5.56 14.44 5.72
CA LYS A 16 -4.46 14.91 6.56
C LYS A 16 -3.11 14.89 5.82
N PHE A 17 -2.94 13.94 4.91
CA PHE A 17 -1.71 13.73 4.15
C PHE A 17 -1.86 14.10 2.67
N SER A 18 -2.82 14.97 2.36
CA SER A 18 -3.06 15.40 0.99
C SER A 18 -1.79 15.95 0.33
N LYS A 19 -1.49 15.43 -0.86
CA LYS A 19 -0.30 15.76 -1.65
C LYS A 19 1.04 15.42 -0.96
N GLN A 20 1.03 14.50 0.00
CA GLN A 20 2.23 14.09 0.74
C GLN A 20 2.52 12.58 0.67
N ILE A 21 1.77 11.83 -0.14
CA ILE A 21 1.93 10.38 -0.31
C ILE A 21 2.14 10.08 -1.78
N THR A 22 3.03 9.15 -2.10
CA THR A 22 3.14 8.54 -3.42
C THR A 22 2.65 7.08 -3.39
N ILE A 23 2.08 6.64 -4.51
CA ILE A 23 1.55 5.28 -4.68
C ILE A 23 2.13 4.65 -5.95
N LYS A 24 2.26 3.34 -5.99
CA LYS A 24 2.74 2.61 -7.17
C LYS A 24 1.88 2.87 -8.41
N ASP A 25 2.53 3.26 -9.51
CA ASP A 25 1.93 3.30 -10.86
C ASP A 25 1.97 1.92 -11.49
N ASN A 26 1.24 1.00 -10.88
CA ASN A 26 1.07 -0.38 -11.32
C ASN A 26 -0.37 -0.80 -11.03
N VAL A 27 -1.09 -1.23 -12.08
CA VAL A 27 -2.51 -1.54 -11.95
C VAL A 27 -2.80 -2.63 -10.91
N ARG A 28 -1.93 -3.64 -10.78
CA ARG A 28 -2.10 -4.72 -9.80
C ARG A 28 -1.93 -4.20 -8.37
N ASP A 29 -0.85 -3.45 -8.13
CA ASP A 29 -0.52 -2.95 -6.80
C ASP A 29 -1.54 -1.91 -6.33
N SER A 30 -1.92 -0.97 -7.20
CA SER A 30 -2.93 0.03 -6.89
C SER A 30 -4.31 -0.59 -6.65
N TYR A 31 -4.70 -1.57 -7.47
CA TYR A 31 -5.95 -2.30 -7.28
C TYR A 31 -5.97 -3.06 -5.95
N PHE A 32 -4.87 -3.75 -5.61
CA PHE A 32 -4.73 -4.45 -4.34
C PHE A 32 -4.93 -3.51 -3.14
N ALA A 33 -4.28 -2.35 -3.15
CA ALA A 33 -4.42 -1.35 -2.09
C ALA A 33 -5.86 -0.82 -2.00
N ALA A 34 -6.53 -0.58 -3.13
CA ALA A 34 -7.91 -0.14 -3.17
C ALA A 34 -8.87 -1.22 -2.60
N VAL A 35 -8.71 -2.48 -2.97
CA VAL A 35 -9.51 -3.58 -2.43
C VAL A 35 -9.28 -3.73 -0.93
N GLY A 36 -8.02 -3.66 -0.46
CA GLY A 36 -7.70 -3.70 0.96
C GLY A 36 -8.39 -2.59 1.75
N ALA A 37 -8.39 -1.36 1.24
CA ALA A 37 -9.07 -0.23 1.84
C ALA A 37 -10.60 -0.39 1.84
N LEU A 38 -11.19 -0.84 0.73
CA LEU A 38 -12.64 -1.08 0.60
C LEU A 38 -13.15 -2.18 1.53
N GLN A 39 -12.34 -3.19 1.78
CA GLN A 39 -12.70 -4.35 2.58
C GLN A 39 -12.22 -4.26 4.02
N ARG A 40 -11.69 -3.09 4.43
CA ARG A 40 -11.08 -2.88 5.75
C ARG A 40 -11.93 -3.42 6.88
N ASP A 41 -13.21 -3.04 6.95
CA ASP A 41 -14.08 -3.41 8.08
C ASP A 41 -14.19 -4.93 8.21
N LYS A 42 -14.32 -5.65 7.09
CA LYS A 42 -14.35 -7.11 7.07
C LYS A 42 -12.98 -7.71 7.40
N LEU A 43 -11.91 -7.18 6.81
CA LEU A 43 -10.55 -7.69 7.01
C LEU A 43 -10.03 -7.44 8.43
N MET A 44 -10.57 -6.45 9.15
CA MET A 44 -10.22 -6.15 10.54
C MET A 44 -11.14 -6.83 11.55
N ASP A 45 -12.22 -7.45 11.10
CA ASP A 45 -13.17 -8.14 11.98
C ASP A 45 -12.52 -9.37 12.64
N THR A 46 -12.59 -9.44 13.95
CA THR A 46 -11.94 -10.49 14.74
C THR A 46 -12.62 -11.86 14.59
N GLU A 47 -13.95 -11.88 14.35
CA GLU A 47 -14.70 -13.13 14.14
C GLU A 47 -14.38 -13.68 12.74
N PHE A 48 -14.26 -12.79 11.75
CA PHE A 48 -13.80 -13.17 10.40
C PHE A 48 -12.39 -13.76 10.42
N ARG A 49 -11.46 -13.12 11.12
CA ARG A 49 -10.05 -13.58 11.24
C ARG A 49 -9.89 -14.88 12.00
N ALA A 50 -10.85 -15.24 12.85
CA ALA A 50 -10.83 -16.48 13.63
C ALA A 50 -11.42 -17.70 12.89
N GLN A 51 -11.93 -17.54 11.67
CA GLN A 51 -12.49 -18.63 10.88
C GLN A 51 -11.41 -19.59 10.37
N ASP A 52 -11.71 -20.88 10.34
CA ASP A 52 -10.78 -21.91 9.90
C ASP A 52 -10.35 -21.73 8.43
N ASP A 53 -11.21 -21.17 7.60
CA ASP A 53 -11.00 -20.90 6.18
C ASP A 53 -10.63 -19.43 5.87
N TYR A 54 -10.25 -18.66 6.90
CA TYR A 54 -9.86 -17.24 6.76
C TYR A 54 -8.90 -16.98 5.60
N SER A 55 -7.83 -17.79 5.49
CA SER A 55 -6.82 -17.60 4.45
C SER A 55 -7.36 -17.77 3.03
N GLU A 56 -8.33 -18.70 2.84
CA GLU A 56 -8.98 -18.91 1.55
C GLU A 56 -9.93 -17.74 1.24
N GLN A 57 -10.75 -17.35 2.19
CA GLN A 57 -11.64 -16.19 2.03
C GLN A 57 -10.86 -14.88 1.80
N LEU A 58 -9.74 -14.66 2.51
CA LEU A 58 -8.89 -13.50 2.28
C LEU A 58 -8.36 -13.48 0.85
N LYS A 59 -7.88 -14.62 0.36
CA LYS A 59 -7.40 -14.75 -1.01
C LYS A 59 -8.50 -14.44 -2.03
N ASP A 60 -9.72 -14.96 -1.82
CA ASP A 60 -10.84 -14.70 -2.72
C ASP A 60 -11.24 -13.22 -2.73
N ILE A 61 -11.29 -12.58 -1.56
CA ILE A 61 -11.55 -11.14 -1.43
C ILE A 61 -10.51 -10.32 -2.19
N MET A 62 -9.23 -10.59 -1.98
CA MET A 62 -8.14 -9.80 -2.55
C MET A 62 -7.91 -10.04 -4.04
N ASN A 63 -8.45 -11.14 -4.59
CA ASN A 63 -8.43 -11.46 -6.02
C ASN A 63 -9.80 -11.27 -6.71
N ASP A 64 -10.78 -10.69 -6.02
CA ASP A 64 -12.09 -10.43 -6.63
C ASP A 64 -11.96 -9.38 -7.75
N VAL A 65 -12.32 -9.80 -8.96
CA VAL A 65 -12.36 -8.97 -10.17
C VAL A 65 -13.77 -8.87 -10.74
N SER A 66 -14.78 -9.02 -9.87
CA SER A 66 -16.17 -8.80 -10.26
C SER A 66 -16.38 -7.36 -10.75
N PRO A 67 -17.33 -7.14 -11.68
CA PRO A 67 -17.62 -5.78 -12.18
C PRO A 67 -17.95 -4.79 -11.06
N GLU A 68 -18.58 -5.26 -9.97
CA GLU A 68 -18.92 -4.43 -8.82
C GLU A 68 -17.67 -3.98 -8.06
N THR A 69 -16.77 -4.92 -7.74
CA THR A 69 -15.52 -4.60 -7.02
C THR A 69 -14.59 -3.74 -7.86
N ILE A 70 -14.52 -3.99 -9.19
CA ILE A 70 -13.76 -3.14 -10.11
C ILE A 70 -14.31 -1.71 -10.10
N ALA A 71 -15.63 -1.53 -10.19
CA ALA A 71 -16.24 -0.19 -10.21
C ALA A 71 -15.96 0.56 -8.91
N LYS A 72 -16.15 -0.07 -7.75
CA LYS A 72 -15.86 0.53 -6.43
C LYS A 72 -14.37 0.88 -6.28
N SER A 73 -13.49 0.00 -6.75
CA SER A 73 -12.04 0.24 -6.72
C SER A 73 -11.64 1.40 -7.63
N GLN A 74 -12.27 1.53 -8.79
CA GLN A 74 -12.06 2.67 -9.70
C GLN A 74 -12.45 3.98 -9.05
N ASP A 75 -13.63 4.04 -8.42
CA ASP A 75 -14.10 5.25 -7.73
C ASP A 75 -13.13 5.63 -6.59
N LEU A 76 -12.73 4.67 -5.75
CA LEU A 76 -11.77 4.92 -4.68
C LEU A 76 -10.39 5.34 -5.22
N LEU A 77 -9.89 4.71 -6.29
CA LEU A 77 -8.62 5.10 -6.90
C LEU A 77 -8.67 6.50 -7.51
N GLN A 78 -9.83 6.96 -7.97
CA GLN A 78 -9.99 8.34 -8.40
C GLN A 78 -9.89 9.32 -7.21
N ASP A 79 -10.51 9.00 -6.07
CA ASP A 79 -10.37 9.79 -4.85
C ASP A 79 -8.91 9.79 -4.34
N ILE A 80 -8.26 8.62 -4.35
CA ILE A 80 -6.84 8.48 -4.01
C ILE A 80 -5.98 9.35 -4.93
N LYS A 81 -6.22 9.34 -6.24
CA LYS A 81 -5.51 10.17 -7.22
C LYS A 81 -5.61 11.66 -6.90
N ASP A 82 -6.79 12.09 -6.47
CA ASP A 82 -7.00 13.49 -6.10
C ASP A 82 -6.31 13.85 -4.78
N ASN A 83 -6.07 12.88 -3.90
CA ASN A 83 -5.43 13.07 -2.60
C ASN A 83 -3.90 12.92 -2.64
N VAL A 84 -3.34 11.92 -3.31
CA VAL A 84 -1.90 11.64 -3.32
C VAL A 84 -1.10 12.70 -4.09
N TYR A 85 0.19 12.76 -3.83
CA TYR A 85 1.14 13.60 -4.58
C TYR A 85 1.26 13.11 -6.03
N SER A 86 1.55 11.82 -6.21
CA SER A 86 1.65 11.19 -7.54
C SER A 86 1.50 9.68 -7.48
N PHE A 87 1.13 9.12 -8.63
CA PHE A 87 1.39 7.73 -8.96
C PHE A 87 2.77 7.66 -9.62
N GLU A 88 3.59 6.69 -9.24
CA GLU A 88 4.96 6.61 -9.73
C GLU A 88 5.57 5.21 -9.51
N THR A 89 6.64 4.89 -10.23
CA THR A 89 7.27 3.57 -10.17
C THR A 89 8.54 3.58 -9.33
N ASP A 90 9.52 4.45 -9.64
CA ASP A 90 10.86 4.42 -9.06
C ASP A 90 11.23 5.71 -8.31
N SER A 91 10.63 6.85 -8.65
CA SER A 91 11.01 8.16 -8.11
C SER A 91 10.64 8.37 -6.64
N GLY A 92 9.66 7.64 -6.11
CA GLY A 92 9.22 7.78 -4.72
C GLY A 92 10.28 7.46 -3.67
N LYS A 93 11.25 6.63 -4.00
CA LYS A 93 12.41 6.40 -3.12
C LYS A 93 13.15 7.72 -2.84
N ALA A 94 13.46 8.46 -3.89
CA ALA A 94 14.12 9.76 -3.77
C ALA A 94 13.23 10.81 -3.08
N ASP A 95 11.93 10.80 -3.37
CA ASP A 95 10.97 11.71 -2.73
C ASP A 95 10.84 11.45 -1.22
N MET A 96 10.95 10.19 -0.76
CA MET A 96 11.03 9.84 0.66
C MET A 96 12.34 10.28 1.30
N ILE A 97 13.49 9.99 0.69
CA ILE A 97 14.81 10.32 1.21
C ILE A 97 14.96 11.85 1.37
N THR A 98 14.46 12.61 0.40
CA THR A 98 14.53 14.08 0.43
C THR A 98 13.46 14.75 1.30
N GLY A 99 12.53 13.98 1.88
CA GLY A 99 11.44 14.50 2.69
C GLY A 99 10.37 15.25 1.91
N LYS A 100 10.30 15.07 0.60
CA LYS A 100 9.28 15.68 -0.26
C LYS A 100 7.89 15.08 -0.01
N VAL A 101 7.83 13.81 0.35
CA VAL A 101 6.64 13.10 0.77
C VAL A 101 6.84 12.47 2.15
N VAL A 102 5.74 12.20 2.86
CA VAL A 102 5.79 11.61 4.20
C VAL A 102 5.50 10.10 4.20
N ALA A 103 5.02 9.57 3.09
CA ALA A 103 4.87 8.14 2.86
C ALA A 103 4.95 7.79 1.38
N ASN A 104 5.38 6.56 1.13
CA ASN A 104 5.47 5.98 -0.20
C ASN A 104 5.01 4.52 -0.13
N TYR A 105 3.96 4.17 -0.89
CA TYR A 105 3.62 2.77 -1.10
C TYR A 105 4.65 2.15 -2.05
N GLN A 106 5.43 1.20 -1.52
CA GLN A 106 6.61 0.68 -2.21
C GLN A 106 6.77 -0.83 -1.97
N TRP A 107 7.52 -1.50 -2.83
CA TRP A 107 7.98 -2.86 -2.61
C TRP A 107 9.01 -2.91 -1.47
N SER A 108 9.05 -4.04 -0.75
CA SER A 108 9.90 -4.16 0.45
C SER A 108 11.39 -3.93 0.17
N GLY A 109 11.92 -4.40 -0.95
CA GLY A 109 13.31 -4.16 -1.32
C GLY A 109 13.63 -2.69 -1.57
N ASP A 110 12.74 -1.98 -2.24
CA ASP A 110 12.87 -0.54 -2.47
C ASP A 110 12.73 0.26 -1.18
N ALA A 111 11.87 -0.19 -0.25
CA ALA A 111 11.71 0.44 1.05
C ALA A 111 12.99 0.31 1.89
N VAL A 112 13.59 -0.89 1.95
CA VAL A 112 14.88 -1.11 2.65
C VAL A 112 15.98 -0.25 2.05
N TYR A 113 16.09 -0.22 0.71
CA TYR A 113 17.06 0.65 0.04
C TYR A 113 16.88 2.14 0.41
N ALA A 114 15.62 2.62 0.43
CA ALA A 114 15.35 4.01 0.79
C ALA A 114 15.71 4.30 2.26
N MET A 115 15.47 3.35 3.17
CA MET A 115 15.82 3.46 4.59
C MET A 115 17.35 3.56 4.78
N ASP A 116 18.10 2.67 4.11
CA ASP A 116 19.57 2.66 4.17
C ASP A 116 20.16 3.97 3.65
N GLN A 117 19.68 4.46 2.50
CA GLN A 117 20.16 5.72 1.92
C GLN A 117 19.79 6.94 2.78
N ALA A 118 18.58 6.97 3.35
CA ALA A 118 18.14 8.04 4.23
C ALA A 118 18.97 8.11 5.53
N GLU A 119 19.38 6.95 6.08
CA GLU A 119 20.22 6.89 7.26
C GLU A 119 21.60 7.50 7.03
N GLU A 120 22.20 7.33 5.83
CA GLU A 120 23.46 7.99 5.45
C GLU A 120 23.34 9.53 5.48
N ASP A 121 22.16 10.07 5.17
CA ASP A 121 21.84 11.49 5.22
C ASP A 121 21.32 11.96 6.60
N GLY A 122 21.29 11.08 7.60
CA GLY A 122 20.80 11.36 8.95
C GLY A 122 19.27 11.43 9.05
N VAL A 123 18.55 10.96 8.04
CA VAL A 123 17.08 10.89 8.04
C VAL A 123 16.64 9.49 8.46
N LYS A 124 15.75 9.43 9.46
CA LYS A 124 15.18 8.16 9.91
C LYS A 124 13.85 7.92 9.19
N LEU A 125 13.82 6.88 8.36
CA LEU A 125 12.60 6.31 7.79
C LEU A 125 12.21 5.04 8.54
N ASP A 126 10.94 4.65 8.43
CA ASP A 126 10.42 3.41 9.00
C ASP A 126 9.53 2.70 7.96
N PHE A 127 9.26 1.43 8.18
CA PHE A 127 8.49 0.57 7.27
C PHE A 127 7.24 0.05 7.99
N ALA A 128 6.07 0.31 7.42
CA ALA A 128 4.80 -0.19 7.94
C ALA A 128 4.17 -1.19 6.96
N VAL A 129 3.59 -2.25 7.51
CA VAL A 129 2.77 -3.22 6.79
C VAL A 129 1.31 -2.96 7.17
N PRO A 130 0.42 -2.72 6.19
CA PRO A 130 -1.00 -2.51 6.49
C PRO A 130 -1.63 -3.70 7.21
N GLU A 131 -2.41 -3.40 8.24
CA GLU A 131 -3.02 -4.40 9.13
C GLU A 131 -4.13 -5.21 8.44
N GLU A 132 -4.75 -4.65 7.41
CA GLU A 132 -5.79 -5.33 6.64
C GLU A 132 -5.22 -6.56 5.93
N CYS A 133 -4.15 -6.39 5.21
CA CYS A 133 -3.41 -7.43 4.48
C CYS A 133 -2.22 -6.83 3.72
N THR A 134 -1.31 -7.69 3.30
CA THR A 134 -0.24 -7.33 2.37
C THR A 134 -0.08 -8.39 1.30
N ASN A 135 0.50 -8.00 0.16
CA ASN A 135 0.87 -8.93 -0.89
C ASN A 135 2.18 -9.63 -0.53
N LEU A 136 2.26 -10.93 -0.79
CA LEU A 136 3.49 -11.71 -0.66
C LEU A 136 3.94 -12.13 -2.06
N TYR A 137 5.19 -11.86 -2.39
CA TYR A 137 5.79 -12.24 -3.67
C TYR A 137 7.21 -12.77 -3.47
N PHE A 138 7.71 -13.49 -4.48
CA PHE A 138 9.06 -14.03 -4.52
C PHE A 138 9.69 -13.67 -5.86
N ASP A 139 10.89 -13.11 -5.81
CA ASP A 139 11.76 -12.92 -6.96
C ASP A 139 12.86 -13.98 -6.95
N GLY A 140 13.17 -14.54 -8.12
CA GLY A 140 14.17 -15.59 -8.26
C GLY A 140 15.12 -15.32 -9.43
N TRP A 141 16.40 -15.56 -9.20
CA TRP A 141 17.39 -15.57 -10.27
C TRP A 141 17.37 -16.91 -11.00
N VAL A 142 17.33 -16.84 -12.32
CA VAL A 142 17.45 -18.02 -13.18
C VAL A 142 18.66 -17.88 -14.08
N MET A 143 19.42 -18.97 -14.27
CA MET A 143 20.47 -19.06 -15.30
C MET A 143 19.85 -19.68 -16.55
N LEU A 144 20.07 -19.04 -17.70
CA LEU A 144 19.66 -19.52 -19.03
C LEU A 144 20.72 -20.43 -19.62
#